data_3db38715bcc3c03b19c69a65de44b217
#
_entry.id   3db38715bcc3c03b19c69a65de44b217
#
_cell.length_a   1.000
_cell.length_b   1.000
_cell.length_c   1.000
_cell.angle_alpha   90.00
_cell.angle_beta   90.00
_cell.angle_gamma   90.00
#
_symmetry.space_group_name_H-M   'P 1'
#
loop_
_entity.id
_entity.type
_entity.pdbx_description
1 polymer ?
#
loop_
_entity_poly.entity_id
_entity_poly.type
_entity_poly.pdbx_seq_one_letter_code
_entity_poly.pdbx_strand_id
1 'polypeptide(L)'
;MRKLLLGALLAFGILVGGADAITTNGFPDNGQHPNVGAIMVPARSGVGYREVCSGTLVSPSVFLTASHCTAFLESDPRPEFVTFDETDVEPFPAGLIPATAMTNPAYRGGGREDVSVMVLSTPVTNITPAQLPPLGYLDSLRLDQSTKLTVVGYGTSEKVIIKGENGPQFPFEGDRGYGIGSFNALTPQWLKMSQNAAHGDSGACYGDSGGPTFLGEAPNDGDIILAVTTTGDTPCYSTNVASRTDTPSARAFLLTFGL
;
A
#
# COMPACT_ATOMS: atom_id res chain seq x y z
N MET A 1 3.81 -50.48 45.81
CA MET A 1 2.94 -49.42 45.32
C MET A 1 3.83 -48.38 44.67
N ARG A 2 3.98 -48.42 43.32
CA ARG A 2 4.77 -47.45 42.53
C ARG A 2 3.81 -46.35 42.05
N LYS A 3 4.03 -45.10 42.48
CA LYS A 3 3.30 -43.94 42.00
C LYS A 3 3.92 -43.49 40.65
N LEU A 4 3.14 -43.61 39.57
CA LEU A 4 3.46 -42.95 38.29
C LEU A 4 3.12 -41.45 38.43
N LEU A 5 4.12 -40.62 38.27
CA LEU A 5 3.95 -39.18 38.03
C LEU A 5 3.79 -38.98 36.52
N LEU A 6 2.58 -38.61 36.09
CA LEU A 6 2.33 -38.11 34.75
C LEU A 6 2.83 -36.64 34.69
N GLY A 7 3.91 -36.40 33.99
CA GLY A 7 4.33 -35.05 33.62
C GLY A 7 3.53 -34.56 32.44
N ALA A 8 2.71 -33.54 32.64
CA ALA A 8 2.08 -32.81 31.53
C ALA A 8 3.13 -31.92 30.83
N LEU A 9 3.51 -32.27 29.63
CA LEU A 9 4.25 -31.34 28.72
C LEU A 9 3.26 -30.27 28.26
N LEU A 10 3.40 -29.06 28.78
CA LEU A 10 2.84 -27.86 28.18
C LEU A 10 3.65 -27.54 26.93
N ALA A 11 3.10 -27.84 25.76
CA ALA A 11 3.63 -27.32 24.48
C ALA A 11 3.32 -25.82 24.45
N PHE A 12 4.34 -25.00 24.70
CA PHE A 12 4.32 -23.58 24.36
C PHE A 12 4.40 -23.50 22.83
N GLY A 13 3.27 -23.32 22.17
CA GLY A 13 3.22 -22.92 20.79
C GLY A 13 3.82 -21.52 20.68
N ILE A 14 5.00 -21.41 20.08
CA ILE A 14 5.51 -20.13 19.62
C ILE A 14 4.59 -19.75 18.46
N LEU A 15 3.69 -18.82 18.69
CA LEU A 15 3.05 -18.07 17.61
C LEU A 15 4.18 -17.29 16.94
N VAL A 16 4.67 -17.80 15.83
CA VAL A 16 5.44 -17.00 14.87
C VAL A 16 4.39 -16.07 14.27
N GLY A 17 4.26 -14.86 14.80
CA GLY A 17 3.53 -13.79 14.13
C GLY A 17 4.22 -13.56 12.80
N GLY A 18 3.51 -13.75 11.69
CA GLY A 18 3.95 -13.30 10.38
C GLY A 18 4.26 -11.80 10.48
N ALA A 19 5.31 -11.32 9.84
CA ALA A 19 5.50 -9.89 9.69
C ALA A 19 4.53 -9.46 8.58
N ASP A 20 3.70 -8.49 8.86
CA ASP A 20 2.72 -7.98 7.90
C ASP A 20 3.35 -6.90 7.02
N ALA A 21 2.86 -6.75 5.79
CA ALA A 21 3.31 -5.76 4.78
C ALA A 21 2.97 -4.31 5.19
N ILE A 22 3.29 -3.91 6.40
CA ILE A 22 3.00 -2.58 6.97
C ILE A 22 3.89 -2.43 8.21
N THR A 23 4.13 -1.21 8.67
CA THR A 23 4.97 -0.95 9.84
C THR A 23 4.42 -1.60 11.13
N THR A 24 5.23 -1.68 12.18
CA THR A 24 4.84 -2.17 13.50
C THR A 24 3.45 -1.67 13.91
N ASN A 25 2.61 -2.51 14.47
CA ASN A 25 1.19 -2.33 14.74
C ASN A 25 0.28 -2.39 13.49
N GLY A 26 0.77 -2.80 12.33
CA GLY A 26 -0.05 -3.15 11.16
C GLY A 26 -0.78 -4.47 11.33
N PHE A 27 -1.66 -4.75 10.40
CA PHE A 27 -2.54 -5.92 10.42
C PHE A 27 -2.57 -6.59 9.05
N PRO A 28 -2.72 -7.94 8.99
CA PRO A 28 -3.04 -8.63 7.75
C PRO A 28 -4.41 -8.16 7.24
N ASP A 29 -4.55 -8.05 5.93
CA ASP A 29 -5.78 -7.50 5.32
C ASP A 29 -7.01 -8.38 5.53
N ASN A 30 -6.85 -9.70 5.49
CA ASN A 30 -7.93 -10.68 5.66
C ASN A 30 -9.15 -10.40 4.76
N GLY A 31 -8.90 -10.00 3.50
CA GLY A 31 -9.92 -9.75 2.49
C GLY A 31 -10.74 -8.48 2.66
N GLN A 32 -10.31 -7.54 3.50
CA GLN A 32 -11.05 -6.31 3.77
C GLN A 32 -10.95 -5.30 2.61
N HIS A 33 -9.82 -5.27 1.90
CA HIS A 33 -9.57 -4.34 0.80
C HIS A 33 -9.28 -5.08 -0.52
N PRO A 34 -10.22 -5.86 -1.06
CA PRO A 34 -9.98 -6.69 -2.24
C PRO A 34 -9.67 -5.87 -3.51
N ASN A 35 -9.96 -4.58 -3.52
CA ASN A 35 -9.65 -3.64 -4.60
C ASN A 35 -8.22 -3.07 -4.56
N VAL A 36 -7.46 -3.33 -3.50
CA VAL A 36 -6.05 -2.98 -3.43
C VAL A 36 -5.21 -4.11 -4.01
N GLY A 37 -4.25 -3.77 -4.87
CA GLY A 37 -3.42 -4.73 -5.59
C GLY A 37 -1.95 -4.34 -5.57
N ALA A 38 -1.10 -5.27 -6.01
CA ALA A 38 0.33 -5.10 -6.18
C ALA A 38 0.71 -4.90 -7.65
N ILE A 39 1.68 -4.05 -7.91
CA ILE A 39 2.33 -3.90 -9.23
C ILE A 39 3.52 -4.83 -9.28
N MET A 40 3.52 -5.73 -10.26
CA MET A 40 4.49 -6.80 -10.41
C MET A 40 5.32 -6.64 -11.67
N VAL A 41 6.61 -6.91 -11.58
CA VAL A 41 7.51 -7.03 -12.73
C VAL A 41 8.29 -8.35 -12.65
N PRO A 42 8.71 -8.96 -13.78
CA PRO A 42 9.59 -10.13 -13.74
C PRO A 42 10.86 -9.84 -12.95
N ALA A 43 11.25 -10.75 -12.07
CA ALA A 43 12.46 -10.60 -11.28
C ALA A 43 13.71 -10.54 -12.19
N ARG A 44 14.70 -9.73 -11.83
CA ARG A 44 15.96 -9.62 -12.60
C ARG A 44 16.79 -10.91 -12.63
N SER A 45 16.53 -11.82 -11.70
CA SER A 45 17.08 -13.17 -11.71
C SER A 45 16.57 -14.03 -12.88
N GLY A 46 15.51 -13.61 -13.57
CA GLY A 46 14.81 -14.38 -14.60
C GLY A 46 13.86 -15.44 -14.04
N VAL A 47 13.70 -15.54 -12.73
CA VAL A 47 12.80 -16.51 -12.08
C VAL A 47 11.81 -15.76 -11.20
N GLY A 48 10.51 -15.92 -11.50
CA GLY A 48 9.40 -15.32 -10.76
C GLY A 48 9.21 -13.83 -11.01
N TYR A 49 8.45 -13.22 -10.15
CA TYR A 49 8.06 -11.82 -10.19
C TYR A 49 8.48 -11.12 -8.89
N ARG A 50 8.50 -9.81 -8.94
CA ARG A 50 8.77 -8.95 -7.79
C ARG A 50 7.75 -7.82 -7.74
N GLU A 51 7.24 -7.58 -6.56
CA GLU A 51 6.46 -6.40 -6.25
C GLU A 51 7.36 -5.15 -6.31
N VAL A 52 6.81 -4.05 -6.80
CA VAL A 52 7.54 -2.77 -6.90
C VAL A 52 6.73 -1.59 -6.34
N CYS A 53 5.41 -1.68 -6.34
CA CYS A 53 4.48 -0.67 -5.82
C CYS A 53 3.10 -1.30 -5.57
N SER A 54 2.30 -0.60 -4.81
CA SER A 54 0.88 -0.91 -4.58
C SER A 54 -0.04 0.03 -5.35
N GLY A 55 -1.34 -0.24 -5.33
CA GLY A 55 -2.35 0.66 -5.90
C GLY A 55 -3.77 0.13 -5.72
N THR A 56 -4.75 0.74 -6.38
CA THR A 56 -6.16 0.45 -6.14
C THR A 56 -6.98 0.45 -7.44
N LEU A 57 -7.84 -0.55 -7.62
CA LEU A 57 -8.81 -0.58 -8.70
C LEU A 57 -9.84 0.55 -8.52
N VAL A 58 -9.94 1.47 -9.50
CA VAL A 58 -10.89 2.61 -9.48
C VAL A 58 -11.91 2.57 -10.61
N SER A 59 -11.71 1.68 -11.57
CA SER A 59 -12.72 1.22 -12.54
C SER A 59 -12.33 -0.17 -13.02
N PRO A 60 -13.18 -0.91 -13.73
CA PRO A 60 -12.82 -2.26 -14.18
C PRO A 60 -11.50 -2.37 -14.94
N SER A 61 -11.04 -1.30 -15.58
CA SER A 61 -9.81 -1.31 -16.40
C SER A 61 -8.77 -0.28 -15.96
N VAL A 62 -8.98 0.44 -14.85
CA VAL A 62 -8.06 1.46 -14.38
C VAL A 62 -7.66 1.20 -12.93
N PHE A 63 -6.36 1.12 -12.73
CA PHE A 63 -5.71 0.90 -11.45
C PHE A 63 -4.92 2.15 -11.06
N LEU A 64 -5.32 2.81 -9.98
CA LEU A 64 -4.72 4.04 -9.46
C LEU A 64 -3.43 3.69 -8.71
N THR A 65 -2.38 4.49 -8.92
CA THR A 65 -1.10 4.35 -8.21
C THR A 65 -0.34 5.69 -8.18
N ALA A 66 0.91 5.67 -7.75
CA ALA A 66 1.77 6.84 -7.71
C ALA A 66 2.51 7.07 -9.05
N SER A 67 2.75 8.36 -9.39
CA SER A 67 3.48 8.72 -10.62
C SER A 67 4.94 8.27 -10.58
N HIS A 68 5.58 8.24 -9.41
CA HIS A 68 6.96 7.75 -9.31
C HIS A 68 7.05 6.25 -9.63
N CYS A 69 6.00 5.47 -9.35
CA CYS A 69 5.92 4.07 -9.75
C CYS A 69 5.81 3.92 -11.26
N THR A 70 4.86 4.63 -11.88
CA THR A 70 4.65 4.55 -13.33
C THR A 70 5.83 5.10 -14.11
N ALA A 71 6.47 6.20 -13.68
CA ALA A 71 7.67 6.74 -14.31
C ALA A 71 8.86 5.77 -14.23
N PHE A 72 8.98 5.01 -13.13
CA PHE A 72 9.94 3.91 -13.03
C PHE A 72 9.63 2.82 -14.06
N LEU A 73 8.38 2.37 -14.15
CA LEU A 73 7.93 1.32 -15.06
C LEU A 73 8.12 1.72 -16.53
N GLU A 74 7.74 2.93 -16.93
CA GLU A 74 7.96 3.44 -18.29
C GLU A 74 9.45 3.48 -18.69
N SER A 75 10.36 3.52 -17.71
CA SER A 75 11.81 3.45 -17.93
C SER A 75 12.38 2.03 -17.91
N ASP A 76 11.61 1.04 -17.44
CA ASP A 76 12.04 -0.35 -17.32
C ASP A 76 11.52 -1.16 -18.52
N PRO A 77 12.38 -1.87 -19.27
CA PRO A 77 11.95 -2.65 -20.42
C PRO A 77 11.16 -3.94 -20.08
N ARG A 78 11.03 -4.27 -18.81
CA ARG A 78 10.28 -5.48 -18.39
C ARG A 78 8.79 -5.25 -18.52
N PRO A 79 8.00 -6.30 -18.86
CA PRO A 79 6.55 -6.19 -18.86
C PRO A 79 5.99 -5.95 -17.46
N GLU A 80 4.88 -5.23 -17.40
CA GLU A 80 4.22 -4.78 -16.18
C GLU A 80 2.92 -5.55 -15.96
N PHE A 81 2.63 -5.88 -14.71
CA PHE A 81 1.43 -6.59 -14.33
C PHE A 81 0.84 -6.01 -13.05
N VAL A 82 -0.46 -6.25 -12.86
CA VAL A 82 -1.16 -6.02 -11.59
C VAL A 82 -1.71 -7.35 -11.10
N THR A 83 -1.65 -7.58 -9.80
CA THR A 83 -2.36 -8.69 -9.14
C THR A 83 -3.21 -8.17 -7.98
N PHE A 84 -4.30 -8.87 -7.70
CA PHE A 84 -5.16 -8.66 -6.53
C PHE A 84 -5.10 -9.86 -5.58
N ASP A 85 -4.17 -10.78 -5.80
CA ASP A 85 -3.90 -11.86 -4.84
C ASP A 85 -3.56 -11.24 -3.48
N GLU A 86 -4.14 -11.78 -2.42
CA GLU A 86 -3.95 -11.22 -1.07
C GLU A 86 -2.63 -11.62 -0.46
N THR A 87 -2.21 -12.86 -0.74
CA THR A 87 -1.02 -13.49 -0.17
C THR A 87 -0.11 -14.06 -1.24
N ASP A 88 1.14 -14.28 -0.86
CA ASP A 88 2.13 -14.98 -1.70
C ASP A 88 2.33 -14.33 -3.09
N VAL A 89 2.24 -13.00 -3.19
CA VAL A 89 2.44 -12.32 -4.49
C VAL A 89 3.87 -12.46 -5.02
N GLU A 90 4.82 -12.81 -4.20
CA GLU A 90 6.19 -13.16 -4.60
C GLU A 90 6.54 -14.60 -4.20
N PRO A 91 7.32 -15.32 -5.01
CA PRO A 91 7.77 -14.95 -6.36
C PRO A 91 6.79 -15.36 -7.48
N PHE A 92 5.67 -16.03 -7.18
CA PHE A 92 4.78 -16.64 -8.18
C PHE A 92 3.31 -16.31 -7.92
N PRO A 93 2.86 -15.06 -8.14
CA PRO A 93 1.45 -14.70 -8.00
C PRO A 93 0.57 -15.50 -8.96
N ALA A 94 -0.64 -15.86 -8.52
CA ALA A 94 -1.57 -16.67 -9.32
C ALA A 94 -2.32 -15.83 -10.36
N GLY A 95 -2.67 -14.58 -10.02
CA GLY A 95 -3.56 -13.71 -10.79
C GLY A 95 -2.87 -12.51 -11.43
N LEU A 96 -1.97 -12.70 -12.41
CA LEU A 96 -1.31 -11.60 -13.11
C LEU A 96 -2.15 -11.05 -14.27
N ILE A 97 -2.43 -9.76 -14.24
CA ILE A 97 -3.12 -9.02 -15.31
C ILE A 97 -2.09 -8.10 -15.97
N PRO A 98 -1.77 -8.26 -17.27
CA PRO A 98 -0.90 -7.33 -17.97
C PRO A 98 -1.48 -5.92 -17.92
N ALA A 99 -0.63 -4.93 -17.68
CA ALA A 99 -1.04 -3.55 -17.52
C ALA A 99 -0.06 -2.62 -18.23
N THR A 100 -0.45 -1.37 -18.44
CA THR A 100 0.40 -0.34 -19.05
C THR A 100 0.42 0.88 -18.13
N ALA A 101 1.60 1.28 -17.72
CA ALA A 101 1.81 2.49 -16.93
C ALA A 101 1.48 3.75 -17.73
N MET A 102 0.80 4.69 -17.08
CA MET A 102 0.42 5.98 -17.66
C MET A 102 0.74 7.08 -16.66
N THR A 103 1.94 7.64 -16.77
CA THR A 103 2.41 8.67 -15.85
C THR A 103 1.69 9.99 -16.06
N ASN A 104 1.26 10.62 -14.97
CA ASN A 104 0.69 11.97 -15.03
C ASN A 104 1.71 12.94 -15.65
N PRO A 105 1.38 13.62 -16.77
CA PRO A 105 2.32 14.52 -17.44
C PRO A 105 2.70 15.76 -16.62
N ALA A 106 1.98 16.04 -15.52
CA ALA A 106 2.35 17.09 -14.57
C ALA A 106 3.43 16.65 -13.57
N TYR A 107 3.68 15.36 -13.41
CA TYR A 107 4.72 14.85 -12.51
C TYR A 107 6.12 15.29 -12.96
N ARG A 108 6.93 15.77 -12.00
CA ARG A 108 8.33 16.26 -12.24
C ARG A 108 9.32 15.67 -11.25
N GLY A 109 8.96 14.61 -10.54
CA GLY A 109 9.75 14.08 -9.44
C GLY A 109 9.51 14.81 -8.12
N GLY A 110 10.15 14.33 -7.05
CA GLY A 110 10.06 14.94 -5.72
C GLY A 110 8.68 14.82 -5.04
N GLY A 111 7.84 13.88 -5.47
CA GLY A 111 6.55 13.58 -4.86
C GLY A 111 5.44 14.60 -5.14
N ARG A 112 5.66 15.55 -6.06
CA ARG A 112 4.61 16.48 -6.50
C ARG A 112 3.84 15.91 -7.69
N GLU A 113 2.51 16.10 -7.69
CA GLU A 113 1.61 15.57 -8.73
C GLU A 113 1.78 14.05 -8.91
N ASP A 114 1.94 13.36 -7.78
CA ASP A 114 2.33 11.96 -7.71
C ASP A 114 1.12 11.01 -7.74
N VAL A 115 0.16 11.29 -8.62
CA VAL A 115 -1.04 10.49 -8.87
C VAL A 115 -1.05 10.05 -10.32
N SER A 116 -1.05 8.74 -10.56
CA SER A 116 -1.00 8.12 -11.89
C SER A 116 -1.88 6.88 -11.96
N VAL A 117 -1.96 6.26 -13.14
CA VAL A 117 -2.73 5.03 -13.31
C VAL A 117 -1.96 3.99 -14.11
N MET A 118 -2.38 2.73 -13.96
CA MET A 118 -2.11 1.67 -14.93
C MET A 118 -3.41 1.27 -15.62
N VAL A 119 -3.35 1.07 -16.94
CA VAL A 119 -4.48 0.58 -17.74
C VAL A 119 -4.35 -0.94 -17.84
N LEU A 120 -5.34 -1.65 -17.32
CA LEU A 120 -5.38 -3.12 -17.33
C LEU A 120 -5.78 -3.64 -18.71
N SER A 121 -5.10 -4.66 -19.19
CA SER A 121 -5.40 -5.29 -20.50
C SER A 121 -6.72 -6.08 -20.50
N THR A 122 -7.15 -6.50 -19.31
CA THR A 122 -8.40 -7.26 -19.12
C THR A 122 -9.20 -6.62 -17.98
N PRO A 123 -10.47 -6.29 -18.19
CA PRO A 123 -11.31 -5.72 -17.14
C PRO A 123 -11.50 -6.67 -15.95
N VAL A 124 -11.39 -6.15 -14.75
CA VAL A 124 -11.70 -6.83 -13.48
C VAL A 124 -13.14 -6.53 -13.12
N THR A 125 -14.00 -7.56 -13.15
CA THR A 125 -15.44 -7.39 -12.94
C THR A 125 -15.97 -8.05 -11.68
N ASN A 126 -15.15 -8.82 -11.00
CA ASN A 126 -15.47 -9.53 -9.76
C ASN A 126 -15.00 -8.79 -8.49
N ILE A 127 -14.36 -7.64 -8.64
CA ILE A 127 -13.93 -6.76 -7.55
C ILE A 127 -14.64 -5.41 -7.72
N THR A 128 -15.24 -4.92 -6.65
CA THR A 128 -15.86 -3.58 -6.64
C THR A 128 -14.75 -2.52 -6.58
N PRO A 129 -14.67 -1.61 -7.57
CA PRO A 129 -13.71 -0.52 -7.54
C PRO A 129 -13.93 0.43 -6.36
N ALA A 130 -12.85 0.98 -5.83
CA ALA A 130 -12.91 2.07 -4.86
C ALA A 130 -13.34 3.39 -5.54
N GLN A 131 -13.79 4.34 -4.72
CA GLN A 131 -14.30 5.62 -5.20
C GLN A 131 -13.20 6.69 -5.16
N LEU A 132 -13.31 7.64 -6.09
CA LEU A 132 -12.47 8.84 -6.09
C LEU A 132 -13.27 10.02 -5.50
N PRO A 133 -12.63 10.86 -4.67
CA PRO A 133 -13.30 12.03 -4.11
C PRO A 133 -13.56 13.09 -5.18
N PRO A 134 -14.59 13.92 -5.02
CA PRO A 134 -14.73 15.12 -5.84
C PRO A 134 -13.59 16.12 -5.57
N LEU A 135 -13.40 17.07 -6.49
CA LEU A 135 -12.40 18.12 -6.37
C LEU A 135 -12.55 18.88 -5.04
N GLY A 136 -11.45 19.02 -4.29
CA GLY A 136 -11.37 19.75 -3.04
C GLY A 136 -12.08 19.08 -1.86
N TYR A 137 -12.38 17.80 -1.96
CA TYR A 137 -13.09 17.03 -0.93
C TYR A 137 -12.39 17.09 0.44
N LEU A 138 -11.07 16.90 0.47
CA LEU A 138 -10.30 16.89 1.72
C LEU A 138 -10.34 18.24 2.43
N ASP A 139 -10.45 19.35 1.68
CA ASP A 139 -10.56 20.70 2.28
C ASP A 139 -11.90 20.93 2.96
N SER A 140 -12.92 20.12 2.66
CA SER A 140 -14.23 20.15 3.31
C SER A 140 -14.29 19.31 4.59
N LEU A 141 -13.33 18.41 4.81
CA LEU A 141 -13.28 17.54 5.98
C LEU A 141 -12.76 18.29 7.21
N ARG A 142 -13.26 17.91 8.37
CA ARG A 142 -12.74 18.40 9.67
C ARG A 142 -11.78 17.34 10.21
N LEU A 143 -10.52 17.42 9.79
CA LEU A 143 -9.47 16.50 10.20
C LEU A 143 -8.68 17.09 11.37
N ASP A 144 -8.50 16.29 12.40
CA ASP A 144 -7.66 16.62 13.57
C ASP A 144 -6.87 15.38 14.01
N GLN A 145 -6.05 15.52 15.05
CA GLN A 145 -5.18 14.44 15.52
C GLN A 145 -5.94 13.20 16.04
N SER A 146 -7.23 13.29 16.31
CA SER A 146 -8.07 12.15 16.67
C SER A 146 -8.60 11.40 15.44
N THR A 147 -8.50 12.02 14.25
CA THR A 147 -8.92 11.40 12.99
C THR A 147 -7.97 10.28 12.63
N LYS A 148 -8.51 9.09 12.46
CA LYS A 148 -7.77 7.92 12.01
C LYS A 148 -7.87 7.75 10.49
N LEU A 149 -6.80 7.23 9.94
CA LEU A 149 -6.62 6.96 8.51
C LEU A 149 -6.09 5.55 8.35
N THR A 150 -6.63 4.81 7.40
CA THR A 150 -6.14 3.48 7.03
C THR A 150 -5.32 3.56 5.74
N VAL A 151 -4.12 3.00 5.75
CA VAL A 151 -3.31 2.78 4.55
C VAL A 151 -3.22 1.29 4.27
N VAL A 152 -3.21 0.93 2.99
CA VAL A 152 -3.19 -0.49 2.56
C VAL A 152 -2.12 -0.68 1.50
N GLY A 153 -1.39 -1.80 1.57
CA GLY A 153 -0.37 -2.10 0.57
C GLY A 153 0.26 -3.48 0.72
N TYR A 154 1.33 -3.70 -0.05
CA TYR A 154 2.08 -4.97 -0.12
C TYR A 154 3.57 -4.75 0.19
N GLY A 155 3.91 -3.61 0.73
CA GLY A 155 5.28 -3.21 0.95
C GLY A 155 5.98 -3.96 2.09
N THR A 156 7.15 -3.45 2.44
CA THR A 156 7.94 -3.98 3.55
C THR A 156 7.49 -3.36 4.86
N SER A 157 7.75 -4.06 5.96
CA SER A 157 7.69 -3.44 7.29
C SER A 157 8.85 -2.42 7.45
N GLU A 158 8.85 -1.70 8.57
CA GLU A 158 9.92 -0.74 8.86
C GLU A 158 11.29 -1.42 9.00
N LYS A 159 12.34 -0.58 8.88
CA LYS A 159 13.72 -0.98 9.04
C LYS A 159 13.97 -1.70 10.37
N VAL A 160 14.50 -2.90 10.29
CA VAL A 160 14.96 -3.67 11.45
C VAL A 160 16.47 -3.95 11.39
N ILE A 161 17.09 -4.15 12.55
CA ILE A 161 18.49 -4.59 12.66
C ILE A 161 18.49 -6.02 13.15
N ILE A 162 18.81 -6.96 12.24
CA ILE A 162 18.91 -8.38 12.56
C ILE A 162 20.36 -8.69 12.95
N LYS A 163 20.55 -9.29 14.14
CA LYS A 163 21.89 -9.66 14.62
C LYS A 163 22.52 -10.71 13.70
N GLY A 164 23.68 -10.37 13.14
CA GLY A 164 24.42 -11.24 12.23
C GLY A 164 24.25 -10.88 10.76
N GLU A 165 23.32 -9.99 10.43
CA GLU A 165 23.15 -9.45 9.07
C GLU A 165 23.96 -8.16 8.87
N ASN A 166 24.42 -7.96 7.62
CA ASN A 166 25.17 -6.76 7.25
C ASN A 166 24.22 -5.61 6.89
N GLY A 167 23.97 -4.72 7.87
CA GLY A 167 23.15 -3.52 7.69
C GLY A 167 21.65 -3.73 8.01
N PRO A 168 20.85 -2.69 7.79
CA PRO A 168 19.42 -2.72 8.06
C PRO A 168 18.68 -3.61 7.06
N GLN A 169 17.71 -4.33 7.55
CA GLN A 169 16.78 -5.13 6.74
C GLN A 169 15.42 -4.43 6.69
N PHE A 170 14.70 -4.64 5.61
CA PHE A 170 13.30 -4.26 5.43
C PHE A 170 12.55 -5.55 5.09
N PRO A 171 11.92 -6.21 6.08
CA PRO A 171 11.20 -7.45 5.85
C PRO A 171 10.10 -7.24 4.81
N PHE A 172 9.99 -8.16 3.86
CA PHE A 172 8.96 -8.19 2.83
C PHE A 172 8.28 -9.57 2.87
N GLU A 173 6.98 -9.57 3.07
CA GLU A 173 6.21 -10.81 3.23
C GLU A 173 5.42 -11.18 1.97
N GLY A 174 5.17 -10.24 1.07
CA GLY A 174 4.42 -10.48 -0.17
C GLY A 174 2.90 -10.59 0.05
N ASP A 175 2.42 -10.19 1.19
CA ASP A 175 1.01 -10.25 1.56
C ASP A 175 0.42 -8.85 1.66
N ARG A 176 -0.90 -8.72 1.41
CA ARG A 176 -1.59 -7.45 1.61
C ARG A 176 -1.85 -7.22 3.10
N GLY A 177 -1.43 -6.04 3.57
CA GLY A 177 -1.67 -5.58 4.93
C GLY A 177 -2.27 -4.17 4.98
N TYR A 178 -2.75 -3.76 6.15
CA TYR A 178 -3.16 -2.40 6.40
C TYR A 178 -2.60 -1.84 7.69
N GLY A 179 -2.37 -0.53 7.70
CA GLY A 179 -1.95 0.23 8.87
C GLY A 179 -2.94 1.33 9.22
N ILE A 180 -3.09 1.61 10.51
CA ILE A 180 -3.95 2.67 11.03
C ILE A 180 -3.08 3.72 11.69
N GLY A 181 -3.10 4.94 11.17
CA GLY A 181 -2.36 6.06 11.73
C GLY A 181 -3.25 7.27 12.01
N SER A 182 -2.72 8.21 12.77
CA SER A 182 -3.42 9.44 13.12
C SER A 182 -3.14 10.53 12.09
N PHE A 183 -4.15 11.30 11.73
CA PHE A 183 -3.96 12.50 10.91
C PHE A 183 -2.93 13.45 11.54
N ASN A 184 -2.02 13.95 10.72
CA ASN A 184 -0.98 14.88 11.14
C ASN A 184 -1.16 16.26 10.48
N ALA A 185 -1.26 16.32 9.14
CA ALA A 185 -1.41 17.56 8.43
C ALA A 185 -2.04 17.39 7.04
N LEU A 186 -2.77 18.40 6.59
CA LEU A 186 -3.24 18.55 5.22
C LEU A 186 -2.57 19.78 4.59
N THR A 187 -2.00 19.61 3.41
CA THR A 187 -1.43 20.68 2.59
C THR A 187 -2.13 20.72 1.24
N PRO A 188 -1.87 21.71 0.37
CA PRO A 188 -2.48 21.72 -0.97
C PRO A 188 -2.21 20.48 -1.80
N GLN A 189 -1.13 19.73 -1.53
CA GLN A 189 -0.72 18.57 -2.32
C GLN A 189 -0.72 17.26 -1.54
N TRP A 190 -0.55 17.29 -0.21
CA TRP A 190 -0.29 16.10 0.58
C TRP A 190 -1.21 15.99 1.79
N LEU A 191 -1.65 14.78 2.01
CA LEU A 191 -2.17 14.28 3.28
C LEU A 191 -1.01 13.61 4.03
N LYS A 192 -0.81 14.00 5.28
CA LYS A 192 0.22 13.41 6.15
C LYS A 192 -0.41 12.73 7.34
N MET A 193 0.10 11.55 7.68
CA MET A 193 -0.33 10.82 8.86
C MET A 193 0.87 10.38 9.69
N SER A 194 0.67 10.23 10.97
CA SER A 194 1.60 9.60 11.90
C SER A 194 1.60 8.09 11.68
N GLN A 195 2.78 7.49 11.72
CA GLN A 195 2.99 6.04 11.79
C GLN A 195 3.89 5.69 12.99
N ASN A 196 3.83 6.50 14.05
CA ASN A 196 4.65 6.32 15.23
C ASN A 196 4.09 5.19 16.10
N ALA A 197 4.76 4.03 16.08
CA ALA A 197 4.36 2.84 16.83
C ALA A 197 4.26 3.08 18.35
N ALA A 198 5.01 4.04 18.90
CA ALA A 198 4.91 4.39 20.32
C ALA A 198 3.57 5.06 20.69
N HIS A 199 2.83 5.57 19.71
CA HIS A 199 1.49 6.12 19.86
C HIS A 199 0.39 5.13 19.44
N GLY A 200 0.76 3.89 19.09
CA GLY A 200 -0.15 2.88 18.57
C GLY A 200 -0.46 3.03 17.08
N ASP A 201 0.18 3.97 16.39
CA ASP A 201 0.00 4.18 14.96
C ASP A 201 0.86 3.19 14.15
N SER A 202 0.40 2.87 12.94
CA SER A 202 1.11 2.14 11.90
C SER A 202 0.95 2.87 10.56
N GLY A 203 1.71 2.49 9.55
CA GLY A 203 1.67 3.16 8.27
C GLY A 203 2.47 2.42 7.19
N ALA A 204 2.80 3.13 6.12
CA ALA A 204 3.40 2.59 4.92
C ALA A 204 4.93 2.62 4.94
N CYS A 205 5.56 1.71 4.18
CA CYS A 205 7.00 1.66 3.96
C CYS A 205 7.32 1.42 2.47
N TYR A 206 8.50 0.87 2.15
CA TYR A 206 8.90 0.59 0.77
C TYR A 206 8.04 -0.51 0.15
N GLY A 207 7.48 -0.26 -1.04
CA GLY A 207 6.55 -1.14 -1.73
C GLY A 207 5.08 -0.71 -1.56
N ASP A 208 4.71 -0.03 -0.46
CA ASP A 208 3.37 0.53 -0.29
C ASP A 208 3.11 1.78 -1.15
N SER A 209 4.11 2.26 -1.88
CA SER A 209 4.01 3.37 -2.83
C SER A 209 2.82 3.20 -3.77
N GLY A 210 1.96 4.20 -3.89
CA GLY A 210 0.75 4.16 -4.72
C GLY A 210 -0.46 3.49 -4.05
N GLY A 211 -0.29 2.80 -2.94
CA GLY A 211 -1.39 2.25 -2.13
C GLY A 211 -2.30 3.36 -1.56
N PRO A 212 -3.57 3.06 -1.29
CA PRO A 212 -4.56 4.05 -0.90
C PRO A 212 -4.42 4.49 0.55
N THR A 213 -4.92 5.69 0.82
CA THR A 213 -5.29 6.15 2.17
C THR A 213 -6.79 6.37 2.22
N PHE A 214 -7.47 5.70 3.14
CA PHE A 214 -8.90 5.81 3.41
C PHE A 214 -9.16 6.59 4.70
N LEU A 215 -10.38 7.12 4.86
CA LEU A 215 -10.82 7.78 6.09
C LEU A 215 -11.41 6.76 7.05
N GLY A 216 -10.92 6.74 8.28
CA GLY A 216 -11.41 5.85 9.33
C GLY A 216 -10.45 4.71 9.66
N GLU A 217 -10.92 3.81 10.50
CA GLU A 217 -10.19 2.62 10.95
C GLU A 217 -10.81 1.37 10.31
N ALA A 218 -10.00 0.57 9.62
CA ALA A 218 -10.45 -0.73 9.11
C ALA A 218 -10.96 -1.62 10.27
N PRO A 219 -12.01 -2.43 10.07
CA PRO A 219 -12.76 -2.66 8.82
C PRO A 219 -13.93 -1.69 8.58
N ASN A 220 -13.97 -0.55 9.24
CA ASN A 220 -15.04 0.44 9.12
C ASN A 220 -14.56 1.73 8.45
N ASP A 221 -13.43 1.70 7.78
CA ASP A 221 -12.95 2.76 6.93
C ASP A 221 -13.80 2.87 5.65
N GLY A 222 -13.70 4.00 4.98
CA GLY A 222 -14.51 4.26 3.78
C GLY A 222 -13.85 3.71 2.52
N ASP A 223 -14.59 3.69 1.43
CA ASP A 223 -14.13 3.26 0.08
C ASP A 223 -13.62 4.43 -0.77
N ILE A 224 -13.57 5.66 -0.23
CA ILE A 224 -13.06 6.83 -0.95
C ILE A 224 -11.56 6.96 -0.73
N ILE A 225 -10.79 6.91 -1.82
CA ILE A 225 -9.34 7.06 -1.78
C ILE A 225 -8.99 8.54 -1.60
N LEU A 226 -8.64 8.95 -0.40
CA LEU A 226 -8.25 10.34 -0.10
C LEU A 226 -6.92 10.73 -0.75
N ALA A 227 -5.96 9.80 -0.72
CA ALA A 227 -4.61 10.03 -1.20
C ALA A 227 -3.93 8.70 -1.56
N VAL A 228 -2.81 8.77 -2.28
CA VAL A 228 -1.94 7.63 -2.59
C VAL A 228 -0.58 7.80 -1.93
N THR A 229 -0.06 6.74 -1.33
CA THR A 229 1.24 6.74 -0.65
C THR A 229 2.35 7.18 -1.60
N THR A 230 3.10 8.20 -1.21
CA THR A 230 4.13 8.85 -2.04
C THR A 230 5.52 8.72 -1.44
N THR A 231 5.67 9.03 -0.16
CA THR A 231 6.95 9.04 0.55
C THR A 231 6.74 9.05 2.07
N GLY A 232 7.81 9.04 2.82
CA GLY A 232 7.79 9.09 4.27
C GLY A 232 9.18 9.36 4.82
N ASP A 233 9.37 9.16 6.11
CA ASP A 233 10.70 9.13 6.70
C ASP A 233 11.42 7.81 6.35
N THR A 234 12.71 7.88 6.11
CA THR A 234 13.52 6.73 5.63
C THR A 234 13.44 5.47 6.49
N PRO A 235 13.35 5.52 7.84
CA PRO A 235 13.16 4.32 8.63
C PRO A 235 11.72 3.81 8.70
N CYS A 236 10.73 4.54 8.15
CA CYS A 236 9.29 4.26 8.24
C CYS A 236 8.76 4.23 9.69
N TYR A 237 9.24 5.11 10.56
CA TYR A 237 8.90 5.12 11.99
C TYR A 237 7.98 6.26 12.41
N SER A 238 7.83 7.29 11.60
CA SER A 238 7.26 8.56 12.05
C SER A 238 6.12 9.06 11.19
N THR A 239 6.33 9.22 9.89
CA THR A 239 5.40 9.96 9.04
C THR A 239 5.25 9.30 7.68
N ASN A 240 4.00 9.00 7.30
CA ASN A 240 3.62 8.73 5.92
C ASN A 240 3.13 10.01 5.24
N VAL A 241 3.54 10.21 3.99
CA VAL A 241 3.14 11.35 3.15
C VAL A 241 2.48 10.80 1.89
N ALA A 242 1.22 11.14 1.68
CA ALA A 242 0.41 10.67 0.56
C ALA A 242 -0.04 11.85 -0.32
N SER A 243 0.00 11.66 -1.64
CA SER A 243 -0.47 12.65 -2.62
C SER A 243 -1.98 12.62 -2.72
N ARG A 244 -2.60 13.79 -2.55
CA ARG A 244 -4.06 13.97 -2.60
C ARG A 244 -4.60 13.62 -3.99
N THR A 245 -5.72 12.90 -4.03
CA THR A 245 -6.42 12.51 -5.27
C THR A 245 -7.44 13.56 -5.72
N ASP A 246 -7.78 14.50 -4.84
CA ASP A 246 -8.80 15.53 -5.04
C ASP A 246 -8.25 16.89 -5.50
N THR A 247 -6.97 16.98 -5.86
CA THR A 247 -6.36 18.22 -6.38
C THR A 247 -6.79 18.51 -7.83
N PRO A 248 -6.77 19.77 -8.29
CA PRO A 248 -7.08 20.08 -9.69
C PRO A 248 -6.26 19.28 -10.70
N SER A 249 -4.98 19.10 -10.46
CA SER A 249 -4.09 18.37 -11.35
C SER A 249 -4.42 16.88 -11.37
N ALA A 250 -4.57 16.24 -10.21
CA ALA A 250 -4.95 14.84 -10.12
C ALA A 250 -6.29 14.58 -10.81
N ARG A 251 -7.32 15.41 -10.53
CA ARG A 251 -8.65 15.27 -11.14
C ARG A 251 -8.63 15.49 -12.65
N ALA A 252 -7.88 16.49 -13.14
CA ALA A 252 -7.72 16.72 -14.58
C ALA A 252 -7.09 15.53 -15.30
N PHE A 253 -6.07 14.92 -14.69
CA PHE A 253 -5.45 13.70 -15.23
C PHE A 253 -6.41 12.51 -15.21
N LEU A 254 -7.06 12.23 -14.07
CA LEU A 254 -7.98 11.10 -13.91
C LEU A 254 -9.19 11.18 -14.85
N LEU A 255 -9.70 12.38 -15.12
CA LEU A 255 -10.78 12.62 -16.09
C LEU A 255 -10.41 12.14 -17.51
N THR A 256 -9.13 12.10 -17.90
CA THR A 256 -8.71 11.57 -19.21
C THR A 256 -8.96 10.06 -19.36
N PHE A 257 -9.19 9.36 -18.24
CA PHE A 257 -9.57 7.94 -18.17
C PHE A 257 -11.06 7.73 -17.85
N GLY A 258 -11.85 8.80 -17.85
CA GLY A 258 -13.30 8.74 -17.57
C GLY A 258 -13.65 8.64 -16.08
N LEU A 259 -12.74 9.06 -15.18
CA LEU A 259 -12.86 8.96 -13.71
C LEU A 259 -13.21 10.28 -13.05
#